data_9b5667e6b5d913547cb7215f5aeb413c
#
_entry.id   9b5667e6b5d913547cb7215f5aeb413c
#
_cell.length_a   1.000
_cell.length_b   1.000
_cell.length_c   1.000
_cell.angle_alpha   90.00
_cell.angle_beta   90.00
_cell.angle_gamma   90.00
#
_symmetry.space_group_name_H-M   'P 1'
#
loop_
_entity.id
_entity.type
_entity.pdbx_description
1 polymer ?
#
loop_
_entity_poly.entity_id
_entity_poly.type
_entity_poly.pdbx_seq_one_letter_code
_entity_poly.pdbx_strand_id
1 'polypeptide(L)'
;MNEQPVRLRPATLADAAALRAILRDTFESTWRPNITAAAAEAFLTEDRPSAFVGEKGLGFWVAERGGEVVGLVYWEGDFVHALHVLASHARSGVGAHLMDHAEAQIARAGFPSVRLETDTFNQRSQAFYAKRGYVEAGRYPDEEWNSGLTTLLLVKPLG
;
A
#
# COMPACT_ATOMS: atom_id res chain seq x y z
N MET A 1 -19.50 17.19 9.11
CA MET A 1 -18.12 17.13 8.72
C MET A 1 -18.00 17.12 7.22
N ASN A 2 -17.25 18.06 6.74
CA ASN A 2 -17.18 18.31 5.31
C ASN A 2 -15.92 17.75 4.67
N GLU A 3 -15.70 16.44 4.86
CA GLU A 3 -14.62 15.81 4.13
C GLU A 3 -14.98 15.76 2.64
N GLN A 4 -14.04 16.17 1.82
CA GLN A 4 -14.21 16.08 0.38
C GLN A 4 -14.33 14.61 -0.02
N PRO A 5 -15.16 14.29 -1.02
CA PRO A 5 -15.25 12.92 -1.51
C PRO A 5 -13.93 12.46 -2.11
N VAL A 6 -13.66 11.17 -1.97
CA VAL A 6 -12.49 10.54 -2.56
C VAL A 6 -12.79 10.21 -4.03
N ARG A 7 -11.87 10.58 -4.90
CA ARG A 7 -11.95 10.28 -6.33
C ARG A 7 -10.76 9.41 -6.72
N LEU A 8 -11.03 8.30 -7.39
CA LEU A 8 -9.97 7.39 -7.87
C LEU A 8 -9.70 7.63 -9.35
N ARG A 9 -8.43 7.60 -9.73
CA ARG A 9 -8.02 7.70 -11.12
C ARG A 9 -6.65 7.05 -11.32
N PRO A 10 -6.30 6.69 -12.58
CA PRO A 10 -4.94 6.24 -12.86
C PRO A 10 -3.92 7.35 -12.60
N ALA A 11 -2.73 6.98 -12.16
CA ALA A 11 -1.63 7.91 -11.96
C ALA A 11 -1.10 8.41 -13.31
N THR A 12 -0.62 9.65 -13.33
CA THR A 12 0.04 10.24 -14.49
C THR A 12 1.48 10.62 -14.11
N LEU A 13 2.28 11.01 -15.08
CA LEU A 13 3.65 11.47 -14.82
C LEU A 13 3.67 12.67 -13.87
N ALA A 14 2.64 13.51 -13.89
CA ALA A 14 2.53 14.65 -13.00
C ALA A 14 2.38 14.24 -11.53
N ASP A 15 1.99 13.00 -11.25
CA ASP A 15 1.79 12.52 -9.88
C ASP A 15 3.07 11.98 -9.24
N ALA A 16 4.16 11.88 -9.97
CA ALA A 16 5.39 11.23 -9.48
C ALA A 16 5.87 11.80 -8.13
N ALA A 17 5.87 13.11 -7.98
CA ALA A 17 6.29 13.75 -6.73
C ALA A 17 5.35 13.39 -5.57
N ALA A 18 4.03 13.38 -5.82
CA ALA A 18 3.04 13.00 -4.80
C ALA A 18 3.18 11.54 -4.40
N LEU A 19 3.42 10.65 -5.36
CA LEU A 19 3.62 9.22 -5.09
C LEU A 19 4.86 9.01 -4.20
N ARG A 20 5.96 9.68 -4.52
CA ARG A 20 7.18 9.60 -3.70
C ARG A 20 6.93 10.12 -2.29
N ALA A 21 6.19 11.22 -2.18
CA ALA A 21 5.87 11.80 -0.87
C ALA A 21 5.05 10.84 0.00
N ILE A 22 4.08 10.16 -0.59
CA ILE A 22 3.25 9.18 0.12
C ILE A 22 4.10 7.99 0.60
N LEU A 23 4.97 7.48 -0.25
CA LEU A 23 5.84 6.35 0.13
C LEU A 23 6.80 6.73 1.25
N ARG A 24 7.35 7.96 1.22
CA ARG A 24 8.22 8.46 2.29
C ARG A 24 7.44 8.69 3.59
N ASP A 25 6.22 9.20 3.48
CA ASP A 25 5.35 9.38 4.65
C ASP A 25 5.07 8.06 5.35
N THR A 26 4.76 7.01 4.61
CA THR A 26 4.57 5.67 5.16
C THR A 26 5.85 5.15 5.81
N PHE A 27 7.01 5.35 5.17
CA PHE A 27 8.27 4.94 5.73
C PHE A 27 8.52 5.62 7.08
N GLU A 28 8.40 6.95 7.14
CA GLU A 28 8.69 7.72 8.36
C GLU A 28 7.70 7.41 9.49
N SER A 29 6.41 7.26 9.17
CA SER A 29 5.38 7.10 10.18
C SER A 29 5.22 5.66 10.67
N THR A 30 5.48 4.69 9.82
CA THR A 30 5.15 3.29 10.09
C THR A 30 6.37 2.37 10.15
N TRP A 31 7.26 2.47 9.17
CA TRP A 31 8.34 1.50 9.01
C TRP A 31 9.58 1.85 9.81
N ARG A 32 10.06 3.10 9.70
CA ARG A 32 11.30 3.51 10.33
C ARG A 32 11.36 3.21 11.83
N PRO A 33 10.29 3.44 12.62
CA PRO A 33 10.33 3.13 14.05
C PRO A 33 10.43 1.64 14.36
N ASN A 34 10.16 0.76 13.41
CA ASN A 34 10.01 -0.67 13.63
C ASN A 34 11.04 -1.54 12.89
N ILE A 35 11.95 -0.94 12.13
CA ILE A 35 12.97 -1.67 11.37
C ILE A 35 14.36 -1.41 11.92
N THR A 36 15.35 -2.20 11.49
CA THR A 36 16.73 -2.03 11.91
C THR A 36 17.28 -0.71 11.37
N ALA A 37 18.29 -0.15 12.06
CA ALA A 37 18.97 1.05 11.59
C ALA A 37 19.59 0.85 10.22
N ALA A 38 20.15 -0.33 9.96
CA ALA A 38 20.75 -0.66 8.67
C ALA A 38 19.70 -0.67 7.55
N ALA A 39 18.50 -1.21 7.82
CA ALA A 39 17.43 -1.21 6.84
C ALA A 39 16.91 0.20 6.57
N ALA A 40 16.80 1.03 7.60
CA ALA A 40 16.40 2.43 7.45
C ALA A 40 17.41 3.21 6.61
N GLU A 41 18.70 3.02 6.87
CA GLU A 41 19.76 3.66 6.09
C GLU A 41 19.73 3.21 4.63
N ALA A 42 19.56 1.93 4.38
CA ALA A 42 19.48 1.39 3.02
C ALA A 42 18.31 1.98 2.25
N PHE A 43 17.15 2.12 2.90
CA PHE A 43 15.97 2.73 2.29
C PHE A 43 16.25 4.16 1.83
N LEU A 44 16.87 4.95 2.70
CA LEU A 44 17.18 6.35 2.40
C LEU A 44 18.30 6.49 1.36
N THR A 45 19.35 5.68 1.47
CA THR A 45 20.51 5.72 0.57
C THR A 45 20.15 5.27 -0.84
N GLU A 46 19.37 4.20 -0.96
CA GLU A 46 18.94 3.65 -2.24
C GLU A 46 17.77 4.42 -2.85
N ASP A 47 17.17 5.35 -2.08
CA ASP A 47 15.99 6.11 -2.48
C ASP A 47 14.90 5.20 -3.09
N ARG A 48 14.50 4.20 -2.33
CA ARG A 48 13.53 3.20 -2.79
C ARG A 48 12.20 3.79 -3.28
N PRO A 49 11.64 4.84 -2.64
CA PRO A 49 10.44 5.47 -3.18
C PRO A 49 10.61 5.97 -4.62
N SER A 50 11.71 6.65 -4.92
CA SER A 50 11.96 7.16 -6.26
C SER A 50 12.16 6.02 -7.27
N ALA A 51 12.89 4.97 -6.88
CA ALA A 51 13.11 3.80 -7.74
C ALA A 51 11.77 3.10 -8.04
N PHE A 52 10.94 2.89 -7.02
CA PHE A 52 9.65 2.23 -7.18
C PHE A 52 8.70 3.04 -8.07
N VAL A 53 8.61 4.35 -7.85
CA VAL A 53 7.78 5.23 -8.66
C VAL A 53 8.29 5.30 -10.10
N GLY A 54 9.60 5.37 -10.29
CA GLY A 54 10.20 5.38 -11.63
C GLY A 54 9.90 4.12 -12.42
N GLU A 55 9.90 2.97 -11.74
CA GLU A 55 9.63 1.68 -12.37
C GLU A 55 8.14 1.41 -12.59
N LYS A 56 7.29 1.74 -11.60
CA LYS A 56 5.89 1.32 -11.54
C LYS A 56 4.87 2.45 -11.56
N GLY A 57 5.32 3.71 -11.51
CA GLY A 57 4.45 4.86 -11.27
C GLY A 57 3.21 4.96 -12.16
N LEU A 58 3.33 4.63 -13.45
CA LEU A 58 2.19 4.70 -14.37
C LEU A 58 1.19 3.56 -14.19
N GLY A 59 1.58 2.51 -13.47
CA GLY A 59 0.67 1.41 -13.13
C GLY A 59 -0.15 1.66 -11.88
N PHE A 60 0.09 2.76 -11.19
CA PHE A 60 -0.60 3.06 -9.94
C PHE A 60 -1.98 3.67 -10.20
N TRP A 61 -2.89 3.42 -9.27
CA TRP A 61 -4.11 4.20 -9.11
C TRP A 61 -3.97 5.09 -7.89
N VAL A 62 -4.47 6.30 -7.99
CA VAL A 62 -4.37 7.29 -6.91
C VAL A 62 -5.76 7.69 -6.42
N ALA A 63 -5.81 8.10 -5.16
CA ALA A 63 -7.00 8.68 -4.55
C ALA A 63 -6.75 10.17 -4.37
N GLU A 64 -7.66 11.00 -4.86
CA GLU A 64 -7.65 12.44 -4.65
C GLU A 64 -8.75 12.85 -3.68
N ARG A 65 -8.45 13.81 -2.86
CA ARG A 65 -9.42 14.47 -1.98
C ARG A 65 -9.12 15.95 -1.99
N GLY A 66 -10.11 16.76 -2.42
CA GLY A 66 -9.93 18.21 -2.51
C GLY A 66 -8.81 18.64 -3.45
N GLY A 67 -8.55 17.87 -4.52
CA GLY A 67 -7.49 18.15 -5.48
C GLY A 67 -6.10 17.67 -5.08
N GLU A 68 -5.97 17.07 -3.90
CA GLU A 68 -4.70 16.54 -3.39
C GLU A 68 -4.67 15.01 -3.53
N VAL A 69 -3.55 14.47 -4.00
CA VAL A 69 -3.34 13.01 -4.01
C VAL A 69 -2.99 12.56 -2.60
N VAL A 70 -3.86 11.74 -2.01
CA VAL A 70 -3.76 11.34 -0.60
C VAL A 70 -3.53 9.85 -0.40
N GLY A 71 -3.58 9.05 -1.46
CA GLY A 71 -3.34 7.62 -1.36
C GLY A 71 -3.04 7.02 -2.72
N LEU A 72 -2.51 5.79 -2.68
CA LEU A 72 -2.18 5.04 -3.88
C LEU A 72 -2.40 3.55 -3.67
N VAL A 73 -2.63 2.82 -4.76
CA VAL A 73 -2.66 1.36 -4.78
C VAL A 73 -2.02 0.88 -6.08
N TYR A 74 -1.28 -0.22 -5.97
CA TYR A 74 -0.67 -0.87 -7.13
C TYR A 74 -0.77 -2.39 -6.98
N TRP A 75 -1.24 -3.06 -8.02
CA TRP A 75 -1.34 -4.51 -8.04
C TRP A 75 -0.87 -5.06 -9.39
N GLU A 76 -0.39 -6.30 -9.37
CA GLU A 76 -0.08 -7.08 -10.57
C GLU A 76 -0.73 -8.45 -10.42
N GLY A 77 -1.47 -8.90 -11.44
CA GLY A 77 -2.20 -10.17 -11.35
C GLY A 77 -3.20 -10.15 -10.20
N ASP A 78 -3.02 -11.06 -9.26
CA ASP A 78 -3.85 -11.15 -8.06
C ASP A 78 -3.20 -10.57 -6.80
N PHE A 79 -2.01 -9.97 -6.95
CA PHE A 79 -1.20 -9.52 -5.80
C PHE A 79 -1.17 -8.01 -5.70
N VAL A 80 -1.60 -7.49 -4.54
CA VAL A 80 -1.51 -6.06 -4.23
C VAL A 80 -0.12 -5.78 -3.65
N HIS A 81 0.70 -5.07 -4.42
CA HIS A 81 2.08 -4.75 -4.04
C HIS A 81 2.20 -3.54 -3.14
N ALA A 82 1.28 -2.60 -3.26
CA ALA A 82 1.32 -1.35 -2.50
C ALA A 82 -0.08 -0.83 -2.23
N LEU A 83 -0.32 -0.43 -1.00
CA LEU A 83 -1.49 0.33 -0.59
C LEU A 83 -0.99 1.31 0.49
N HIS A 84 -1.00 2.58 0.16
CA HIS A 84 -0.52 3.61 1.08
C HIS A 84 -1.47 4.79 1.10
N VAL A 85 -1.70 5.33 2.29
CA VAL A 85 -2.52 6.52 2.51
C VAL A 85 -1.71 7.46 3.38
N LEU A 86 -1.72 8.75 3.06
CA LEU A 86 -1.06 9.77 3.89
C LEU A 86 -1.58 9.65 5.33
N ALA A 87 -0.66 9.72 6.30
CA ALA A 87 -1.02 9.60 7.71
C ALA A 87 -2.09 10.61 8.12
N SER A 88 -2.05 11.83 7.55
CA SER A 88 -3.02 12.88 7.79
C SER A 88 -4.44 12.55 7.31
N HIS A 89 -4.57 11.55 6.43
CA HIS A 89 -5.85 11.09 5.89
C HIS A 89 -6.19 9.67 6.31
N ALA A 90 -5.44 9.10 7.25
CA ALA A 90 -5.70 7.75 7.76
C ALA A 90 -7.08 7.68 8.42
N ARG A 91 -7.70 6.50 8.37
CA ARG A 91 -9.01 6.22 8.98
C ARG A 91 -10.16 7.05 8.41
N SER A 92 -10.01 7.57 7.20
CA SER A 92 -11.04 8.39 6.55
C SER A 92 -11.68 7.70 5.34
N GLY A 93 -11.45 6.39 5.19
CA GLY A 93 -12.04 5.59 4.12
C GLY A 93 -11.25 5.54 2.82
N VAL A 94 -10.13 6.24 2.73
CA VAL A 94 -9.31 6.26 1.50
C VAL A 94 -8.78 4.86 1.17
N GLY A 95 -8.23 4.17 2.15
CA GLY A 95 -7.71 2.81 1.94
C GLY A 95 -8.78 1.83 1.50
N ALA A 96 -9.98 1.93 2.09
CA ALA A 96 -11.11 1.09 1.71
C ALA A 96 -11.53 1.33 0.26
N HIS A 97 -11.61 2.58 -0.18
CA HIS A 97 -11.94 2.90 -1.57
C HIS A 97 -10.92 2.33 -2.54
N LEU A 98 -9.63 2.48 -2.22
CA LEU A 98 -8.56 1.96 -3.07
C LEU A 98 -8.61 0.44 -3.16
N MET A 99 -8.82 -0.25 -2.03
CA MET A 99 -8.91 -1.71 -2.03
C MET A 99 -10.18 -2.21 -2.73
N ASP A 100 -11.30 -1.53 -2.58
CA ASP A 100 -12.53 -1.89 -3.31
C ASP A 100 -12.26 -1.88 -4.81
N HIS A 101 -11.57 -0.86 -5.28
CA HIS A 101 -11.24 -0.74 -6.71
C HIS A 101 -10.30 -1.87 -7.15
N ALA A 102 -9.21 -2.10 -6.42
CA ALA A 102 -8.23 -3.14 -6.76
C ALA A 102 -8.89 -4.52 -6.77
N GLU A 103 -9.67 -4.84 -5.74
CA GLU A 103 -10.37 -6.13 -5.64
C GLU A 103 -11.34 -6.33 -6.80
N ALA A 104 -12.08 -5.30 -7.18
CA ALA A 104 -13.01 -5.37 -8.29
C ALA A 104 -12.28 -5.62 -9.62
N GLN A 105 -11.15 -4.97 -9.85
CA GLN A 105 -10.37 -5.14 -11.07
C GLN A 105 -9.72 -6.53 -11.12
N ILE A 106 -9.22 -7.03 -10.01
CA ILE A 106 -8.64 -8.37 -9.92
C ILE A 106 -9.72 -9.43 -10.21
N ALA A 107 -10.91 -9.25 -9.63
CA ALA A 107 -12.04 -10.15 -9.90
C ALA A 107 -12.44 -10.15 -11.37
N ARG A 108 -12.49 -8.97 -12.00
CA ARG A 108 -12.81 -8.85 -13.44
C ARG A 108 -11.78 -9.52 -14.32
N ALA A 109 -10.54 -9.57 -13.88
CA ALA A 109 -9.46 -10.25 -14.61
C ALA A 109 -9.56 -11.78 -14.50
N GLY A 110 -10.46 -12.30 -13.68
CA GLY A 110 -10.72 -13.73 -13.57
C GLY A 110 -9.99 -14.44 -12.43
N PHE A 111 -9.32 -13.71 -11.55
CA PHE A 111 -8.63 -14.32 -10.42
C PHE A 111 -9.61 -14.69 -9.31
N PRO A 112 -9.42 -15.86 -8.65
CA PRO A 112 -10.34 -16.31 -7.59
C PRO A 112 -10.08 -15.68 -6.23
N SER A 113 -8.96 -14.99 -6.06
CA SER A 113 -8.59 -14.41 -4.78
C SER A 113 -7.65 -13.21 -4.96
N VAL A 114 -7.51 -12.43 -3.90
CA VAL A 114 -6.53 -11.34 -3.81
C VAL A 114 -5.50 -11.72 -2.76
N ARG A 115 -4.23 -11.53 -3.05
CA ARG A 115 -3.13 -11.78 -2.13
C ARG A 115 -2.39 -10.49 -1.85
N LEU A 116 -1.88 -10.35 -0.64
CA LEU A 116 -1.03 -9.23 -0.27
C LEU A 116 -0.18 -9.60 0.94
N GLU A 117 0.79 -8.75 1.25
CA GLU A 117 1.67 -8.93 2.39
C GLU A 117 1.59 -7.74 3.32
N THR A 118 1.72 -8.00 4.62
CA THR A 118 1.87 -6.99 5.65
C THR A 118 2.82 -7.52 6.72
N ASP A 119 3.18 -6.70 7.69
CA ASP A 119 4.15 -7.08 8.70
C ASP A 119 3.48 -7.37 10.04
N THR A 120 4.10 -8.27 10.84
CA THR A 120 3.53 -8.67 12.13
C THR A 120 3.44 -7.50 13.13
N PHE A 121 4.30 -6.49 13.01
CA PHE A 121 4.24 -5.34 13.91
C PHE A 121 3.05 -4.41 13.58
N ASN A 122 2.54 -4.45 12.36
CA ASN A 122 1.53 -3.52 11.90
C ASN A 122 0.12 -4.01 12.20
N GLN A 123 -0.27 -3.93 13.47
CA GLN A 123 -1.58 -4.42 13.94
C GLN A 123 -2.74 -3.67 13.30
N ARG A 124 -2.57 -2.38 13.00
CA ARG A 124 -3.60 -1.58 12.34
C ARG A 124 -3.88 -2.10 10.93
N SER A 125 -2.84 -2.40 10.19
CA SER A 125 -2.95 -2.98 8.84
C SER A 125 -3.64 -4.34 8.90
N GLN A 126 -3.21 -5.20 9.83
CA GLN A 126 -3.82 -6.52 10.01
C GLN A 126 -5.31 -6.42 10.32
N ALA A 127 -5.70 -5.50 11.21
CA ALA A 127 -7.11 -5.29 11.55
C ALA A 127 -7.90 -4.78 10.35
N PHE A 128 -7.33 -3.88 9.56
CA PHE A 128 -7.96 -3.36 8.34
C PHE A 128 -8.26 -4.51 7.37
N TYR A 129 -7.29 -5.35 7.09
CA TYR A 129 -7.47 -6.45 6.15
C TYR A 129 -8.38 -7.55 6.70
N ALA A 130 -8.29 -7.84 7.99
CA ALA A 130 -9.17 -8.83 8.62
C ALA A 130 -10.64 -8.45 8.47
N LYS A 131 -10.97 -7.18 8.66
CA LYS A 131 -12.34 -6.67 8.45
C LYS A 131 -12.80 -6.81 7.01
N ARG A 132 -11.87 -6.82 6.07
CA ARG A 132 -12.20 -6.97 4.66
C ARG A 132 -12.27 -8.43 4.22
N GLY A 133 -12.04 -9.38 5.11
CA GLY A 133 -12.14 -10.80 4.81
C GLY A 133 -10.83 -11.48 4.45
N TYR A 134 -9.70 -10.83 4.69
CA TYR A 134 -8.40 -11.45 4.48
C TYR A 134 -8.04 -12.36 5.62
N VAL A 135 -7.43 -13.50 5.32
CA VAL A 135 -6.96 -14.47 6.30
C VAL A 135 -5.48 -14.77 6.07
N GLU A 136 -4.76 -15.07 7.15
CA GLU A 136 -3.35 -15.41 7.08
C GLU A 136 -3.17 -16.74 6.35
N ALA A 137 -2.34 -16.74 5.30
CA ALA A 137 -2.01 -17.94 4.53
C ALA A 137 -0.55 -18.34 4.67
N GLY A 138 0.30 -17.47 5.21
CA GLY A 138 1.71 -17.79 5.42
C GLY A 138 2.38 -16.71 6.23
N ARG A 139 3.60 -17.03 6.68
CA ARG A 139 4.40 -16.12 7.51
C ARG A 139 5.87 -16.48 7.30
N TYR A 140 6.71 -15.47 7.02
CA TYR A 140 8.12 -15.69 6.72
C TYR A 140 8.95 -14.44 7.04
N PRO A 141 10.28 -14.59 7.26
CA PRO A 141 11.14 -13.43 7.49
C PRO A 141 11.14 -12.50 6.28
N ASP A 142 11.22 -11.20 6.55
CA ASP A 142 11.36 -10.21 5.48
C ASP A 142 12.80 -10.22 4.97
N GLU A 143 13.03 -10.89 3.84
CA GLU A 143 14.33 -11.00 3.23
C GLU A 143 14.59 -9.88 2.21
N GLU A 144 13.53 -9.34 1.61
CA GLU A 144 13.63 -8.31 0.59
C GLU A 144 14.30 -7.04 1.11
N TRP A 145 13.91 -6.60 2.30
CA TRP A 145 14.41 -5.36 2.91
C TRP A 145 15.46 -5.61 3.99
N ASN A 146 15.65 -6.86 4.37
CA ASN A 146 16.51 -7.23 5.49
C ASN A 146 16.20 -6.40 6.74
N SER A 147 14.92 -6.19 7.00
CA SER A 147 14.43 -5.30 8.05
C SER A 147 14.46 -5.91 9.45
N GLY A 148 14.62 -7.22 9.54
CA GLY A 148 14.48 -7.97 10.80
C GLY A 148 13.03 -8.26 11.18
N LEU A 149 12.09 -7.94 10.29
CA LEU A 149 10.66 -8.13 10.53
C LEU A 149 10.17 -9.46 9.97
N THR A 150 8.98 -9.87 10.40
CA THR A 150 8.29 -11.03 9.85
C THR A 150 7.13 -10.56 8.98
N THR A 151 7.03 -11.11 7.79
CA THR A 151 5.98 -10.80 6.83
C THR A 151 4.84 -11.81 6.92
N LEU A 152 3.61 -11.32 6.85
CA LEU A 152 2.40 -12.13 6.79
C LEU A 152 1.85 -12.11 5.36
N LEU A 153 1.57 -13.29 4.81
CA LEU A 153 0.83 -13.40 3.57
C LEU A 153 -0.65 -13.51 3.90
N LEU A 154 -1.44 -12.60 3.36
CA LEU A 154 -2.88 -12.56 3.57
C LEU A 154 -3.60 -12.82 2.26
N VAL A 155 -4.71 -13.54 2.32
CA VAL A 155 -5.49 -13.92 1.13
C VAL A 155 -6.97 -13.69 1.40
N LYS A 156 -7.66 -13.14 0.40
CA LYS A 156 -9.11 -12.94 0.43
C LYS A 156 -9.75 -13.66 -0.75
N PRO A 157 -10.65 -14.62 -0.54
CA PRO A 157 -11.42 -15.22 -1.63
C PRO A 157 -12.37 -14.20 -2.26
N LEU A 158 -12.52 -14.25 -3.57
CA LEU A 158 -13.35 -13.33 -4.34
C LEU A 158 -14.63 -14.02 -4.87
N GLY A 159 -15.05 -14.96 -4.31
CA GLY A 159 -16.18 -15.66 -4.87
C GLY A 159 -17.32 -15.77 -3.99
#